data_6f17f475ad88885f8a198f921fa53394
#
_entry.id   6f17f475ad88885f8a198f921fa53394
#
_cell.length_a   1.000
_cell.length_b   1.000
_cell.length_c   1.000
_cell.angle_alpha   90.00
_cell.angle_beta   90.00
_cell.angle_gamma   90.00
#
_symmetry.space_group_name_H-M   'P 1'
#
loop_
_entity.id
_entity.type
_entity.pdbx_description
1 polymer ?
#
loop_
_entity_poly.entity_id
_entity_poly.type
_entity_poly.pdbx_seq_one_letter_code
_entity_poly.pdbx_strand_id
1 'polypeptide(L)'
;MSNFKKLLLYTLLAAGTQMASAQTANFKYFSYQGNDSRFAAQIDHNNQYLNPIVSGYYPDPSVCRVGDTYYLVNSSFSYFPGVPIFTSTDLVNWQQIGHVLDRKSQLPLAEQNVSEGIFAPQITYNKRNKTYYMTTMNMGIGDVFYVKTHKPTKGWSDPIHLKKGGMDTSFFFDNDGKAYLVYNSSPFGKQKYDGEMAIHMNEFDWKGDSVKQKTYELVRGGTHCIKDPVWIEGPHLYHIGKYYYLMAAEGGTSTNHSEVIFRSKSVYGPWEEFEGNPIITQRDLTDASRENPVICTG
;
A
#
# COMPACT_ATOMS: atom_id res chain seq x y z
N MET A 1 54.57 -22.27 -29.57
CA MET A 1 53.68 -21.13 -29.26
C MET A 1 53.94 -20.72 -27.82
N SER A 2 54.53 -19.56 -27.68
CA SER A 2 55.33 -19.13 -26.58
C SER A 2 54.55 -18.79 -25.29
N ASN A 3 55.25 -18.95 -24.18
CA ASN A 3 54.81 -18.60 -22.83
C ASN A 3 54.25 -17.15 -22.69
N PHE A 4 54.48 -16.31 -23.67
CA PHE A 4 54.00 -14.92 -23.75
C PHE A 4 52.49 -14.82 -23.97
N LYS A 5 51.88 -15.75 -24.74
CA LYS A 5 50.42 -15.78 -24.95
C LYS A 5 49.64 -16.26 -23.72
N LYS A 6 50.25 -17.12 -22.91
CA LYS A 6 49.66 -17.56 -21.64
C LYS A 6 49.71 -16.47 -20.57
N LEU A 7 50.78 -15.68 -20.53
CA LEU A 7 50.90 -14.56 -19.58
C LEU A 7 49.91 -13.44 -19.90
N LEU A 8 49.66 -13.16 -21.20
CA LEU A 8 48.67 -12.16 -21.60
C LEU A 8 47.22 -12.58 -21.30
N LEU A 9 46.94 -13.89 -21.35
CA LEU A 9 45.61 -14.44 -21.01
C LEU A 9 45.30 -14.37 -19.51
N TYR A 10 46.32 -14.58 -18.66
CA TYR A 10 46.17 -14.45 -17.20
C TYR A 10 46.08 -13.02 -16.73
N THR A 11 46.71 -12.06 -17.39
CA THR A 11 46.59 -10.63 -17.10
C THR A 11 45.24 -10.08 -17.55
N LEU A 12 44.65 -10.59 -18.62
CA LEU A 12 43.30 -10.22 -19.06
C LEU A 12 42.18 -10.84 -18.18
N LEU A 13 42.39 -12.03 -17.61
CA LEU A 13 41.46 -12.61 -16.64
C LEU A 13 41.54 -11.95 -15.25
N ALA A 14 42.69 -11.41 -14.85
CA ALA A 14 42.85 -10.70 -13.58
C ALA A 14 42.29 -9.26 -13.62
N ALA A 15 42.15 -8.66 -14.80
CA ALA A 15 41.54 -7.32 -14.95
C ALA A 15 40.01 -7.31 -14.99
N GLY A 16 39.35 -8.49 -14.99
CA GLY A 16 37.90 -8.63 -15.16
C GLY A 16 37.09 -8.76 -13.89
N THR A 17 37.68 -8.74 -12.70
CA THR A 17 36.94 -8.83 -11.43
C THR A 17 37.24 -7.65 -10.51
N GLN A 18 37.12 -6.44 -11.00
CA GLN A 18 36.76 -5.35 -10.13
C GLN A 18 35.26 -5.51 -9.87
N MET A 19 34.88 -6.23 -8.80
CA MET A 19 33.61 -6.04 -8.19
C MET A 19 33.50 -4.55 -7.89
N ALA A 20 32.60 -3.86 -8.56
CA ALA A 20 32.21 -2.52 -8.16
C ALA A 20 31.72 -2.66 -6.72
N SER A 21 32.56 -2.37 -5.74
CA SER A 21 32.11 -2.20 -4.37
C SER A 21 31.17 -1.02 -4.41
N ALA A 22 29.91 -1.23 -4.07
CA ALA A 22 28.96 -0.15 -3.90
C ALA A 22 29.60 0.85 -2.92
N GLN A 23 29.87 2.07 -3.38
CA GLN A 23 30.33 3.12 -2.49
C GLN A 23 29.18 3.41 -1.52
N THR A 24 29.40 3.12 -0.23
CA THR A 24 28.47 3.49 0.83
C THR A 24 28.89 4.82 1.41
N ALA A 25 27.98 5.78 1.40
CA ALA A 25 28.15 7.03 2.13
C ALA A 25 27.66 6.81 3.58
N ASN A 26 28.52 7.10 4.55
CA ASN A 26 28.17 7.03 5.96
C ASN A 26 28.09 8.43 6.53
N PHE A 27 26.91 8.81 7.02
CA PHE A 27 26.68 10.07 7.68
C PHE A 27 26.64 9.84 9.20
N LYS A 28 27.36 10.66 9.96
CA LYS A 28 27.32 10.60 11.43
C LYS A 28 26.09 11.28 12.00
N TYR A 29 25.60 12.29 11.30
CA TYR A 29 24.38 13.03 11.67
C TYR A 29 23.83 13.73 10.43
N PHE A 30 22.57 14.08 10.52
CA PHE A 30 21.88 14.99 9.63
C PHE A 30 21.34 16.14 10.48
N SER A 31 21.51 17.38 10.03
CA SER A 31 20.93 18.54 10.70
C SER A 31 20.16 19.40 9.70
N TYR A 32 19.00 19.87 10.12
CA TYR A 32 18.19 20.83 9.38
C TYR A 32 18.20 22.17 10.12
N GLN A 33 18.47 23.24 9.38
CA GLN A 33 18.35 24.60 9.86
C GLN A 33 17.42 25.38 8.93
N GLY A 34 16.24 25.70 9.40
CA GLY A 34 15.21 26.38 8.62
C GLY A 34 14.30 27.21 9.52
N ASN A 35 13.47 28.05 8.91
CA ASN A 35 12.54 28.93 9.61
C ASN A 35 11.12 28.39 9.66
N ASP A 36 10.93 27.09 9.39
CA ASP A 36 9.61 26.45 9.48
C ASP A 36 9.17 26.43 10.95
N SER A 37 8.02 27.07 11.20
CA SER A 37 7.45 27.18 12.55
C SER A 37 7.19 25.85 13.23
N ARG A 38 7.00 24.77 12.46
CA ARG A 38 6.83 23.39 12.98
C ARG A 38 8.07 22.90 13.71
N PHE A 39 9.27 23.27 13.26
CA PHE A 39 10.52 22.90 13.92
C PHE A 39 10.90 23.86 15.06
N ALA A 40 10.31 25.06 15.10
CA ALA A 40 10.49 26.01 16.19
C ALA A 40 9.53 25.74 17.37
N ALA A 41 8.47 24.99 17.16
CA ALA A 41 7.49 24.67 18.19
C ALA A 41 8.12 23.77 19.28
N GLN A 42 8.09 24.25 20.51
CA GLN A 42 8.39 23.41 21.67
C GLN A 42 7.15 22.53 21.95
N ILE A 43 7.26 21.23 21.75
CA ILE A 43 6.18 20.28 22.03
C ILE A 43 6.54 19.44 23.25
N ASP A 44 5.51 19.07 24.02
CA ASP A 44 5.66 18.05 25.06
C ASP A 44 5.58 16.65 24.41
N HIS A 45 6.71 16.05 24.16
CA HIS A 45 6.82 14.72 23.52
C HIS A 45 6.12 13.58 24.25
N ASN A 46 5.68 13.79 25.49
CA ASN A 46 4.88 12.81 26.22
C ASN A 46 3.39 12.84 25.81
N ASN A 47 2.89 14.00 25.36
CA ASN A 47 1.47 14.24 25.11
C ASN A 47 1.20 14.80 23.70
N GLN A 48 2.22 15.14 22.94
CA GLN A 48 2.11 15.80 21.63
C GLN A 48 3.08 15.20 20.64
N TYR A 49 2.70 15.22 19.37
CA TYR A 49 3.57 14.89 18.24
C TYR A 49 3.32 15.86 17.09
N LEU A 50 4.30 15.98 16.19
CA LEU A 50 4.18 16.78 14.97
C LEU A 50 3.69 15.93 13.80
N ASN A 51 2.81 16.48 13.00
CA ASN A 51 2.47 15.93 11.69
C ASN A 51 3.36 16.55 10.60
N PRO A 52 3.72 15.77 9.57
CA PRO A 52 3.49 14.33 9.43
C PRO A 52 4.40 13.51 10.37
N ILE A 53 3.86 12.44 10.96
CA ILE A 53 4.62 11.53 11.83
C ILE A 53 5.67 10.72 11.06
N VAL A 54 5.47 10.51 9.76
CA VAL A 54 6.46 9.97 8.83
C VAL A 54 6.69 11.01 7.75
N SER A 55 7.79 11.78 7.89
CA SER A 55 8.13 12.83 6.93
C SER A 55 8.71 12.25 5.65
N GLY A 56 8.28 12.76 4.50
CA GLY A 56 8.73 12.33 3.18
C GLY A 56 7.57 12.03 2.24
N TYR A 57 7.85 11.27 1.18
CA TYR A 57 6.87 10.87 0.19
C TYR A 57 6.44 9.42 0.45
N TYR A 58 5.42 9.25 1.28
CA TYR A 58 4.88 7.97 1.73
C TYR A 58 3.36 7.97 1.63
N PRO A 59 2.80 8.00 0.39
CA PRO A 59 1.36 7.97 0.17
C PRO A 59 0.79 6.56 0.35
N ASP A 60 -0.54 6.46 0.37
CA ASP A 60 -1.32 5.23 0.39
C ASP A 60 -0.90 4.30 1.54
N PRO A 61 -1.08 4.73 2.81
CA PRO A 61 -0.65 3.96 3.96
C PRO A 61 -1.53 2.75 4.21
N SER A 62 -0.92 1.57 4.40
CA SER A 62 -1.62 0.39 4.90
C SER A 62 -0.94 -0.14 6.16
N VAL A 63 -1.74 -0.39 7.20
CA VAL A 63 -1.24 -0.81 8.51
C VAL A 63 -1.85 -2.14 8.94
N CYS A 64 -1.03 -3.06 9.44
CA CYS A 64 -1.51 -4.21 10.17
C CYS A 64 -0.84 -4.33 11.56
N ARG A 65 -1.55 -4.91 12.53
CA ARG A 65 -1.05 -5.15 13.88
C ARG A 65 -0.84 -6.63 14.15
N VAL A 66 0.34 -6.98 14.66
CA VAL A 66 0.66 -8.35 15.12
C VAL A 66 1.31 -8.29 16.50
N GLY A 67 0.61 -8.77 17.51
CA GLY A 67 0.99 -8.56 18.91
C GLY A 67 0.95 -7.07 19.26
N ASP A 68 2.05 -6.54 19.76
CA ASP A 68 2.18 -5.12 20.10
C ASP A 68 2.89 -4.29 19.03
N THR A 69 3.15 -4.88 17.87
CA THR A 69 3.85 -4.22 16.79
C THR A 69 2.88 -3.90 15.62
N TYR A 70 2.91 -2.66 15.19
CA TYR A 70 2.28 -2.20 13.96
C TYR A 70 3.29 -2.23 12.81
N TYR A 71 2.83 -2.61 11.64
CA TYR A 71 3.60 -2.64 10.40
C TYR A 71 2.89 -1.73 9.39
N LEU A 72 3.63 -0.79 8.82
CA LEU A 72 3.15 0.18 7.83
C LEU A 72 3.89 -0.05 6.51
N VAL A 73 3.15 -0.02 5.42
CA VAL A 73 3.69 0.02 4.06
C VAL A 73 3.07 1.18 3.28
N ASN A 74 3.77 1.64 2.24
CA ASN A 74 3.34 2.76 1.40
C ASN A 74 3.65 2.52 -0.07
N SER A 75 2.94 3.22 -0.96
CA SER A 75 3.27 3.27 -2.39
C SER A 75 4.69 3.70 -2.63
N SER A 76 5.31 3.10 -3.64
CA SER A 76 6.70 3.43 -4.03
C SER A 76 6.83 3.80 -5.51
N PHE A 77 5.75 3.71 -6.27
CA PHE A 77 5.75 4.00 -7.71
C PHE A 77 6.92 3.31 -8.42
N SER A 78 7.67 4.04 -9.22
CA SER A 78 8.85 3.52 -9.94
C SER A 78 10.17 3.61 -9.14
N TYR A 79 10.11 3.88 -7.83
CA TYR A 79 11.29 3.87 -6.98
C TYR A 79 11.71 2.44 -6.59
N PHE A 80 13.02 2.21 -6.60
CA PHE A 80 13.61 0.94 -6.17
C PHE A 80 14.65 1.19 -5.07
N PRO A 81 14.66 0.41 -3.96
CA PRO A 81 13.76 -0.70 -3.63
C PRO A 81 12.32 -0.23 -3.40
N GLY A 82 11.34 -1.11 -3.73
CA GLY A 82 9.93 -0.79 -3.65
C GLY A 82 9.27 -1.18 -2.33
N VAL A 83 8.19 -0.49 -2.01
CA VAL A 83 7.35 -0.70 -0.82
C VAL A 83 8.16 -0.61 0.48
N PRO A 84 8.46 0.60 0.96
CA PRO A 84 9.09 0.76 2.27
C PRO A 84 8.21 0.15 3.34
N ILE A 85 8.84 -0.50 4.34
CA ILE A 85 8.14 -1.09 5.47
C ILE A 85 8.69 -0.53 6.78
N PHE A 86 7.76 -0.11 7.65
CA PHE A 86 8.05 0.48 8.94
C PHE A 86 7.42 -0.32 10.06
N THR A 87 7.93 -0.16 11.27
CA THR A 87 7.33 -0.68 12.50
C THR A 87 7.15 0.41 13.54
N SER A 88 6.10 0.25 14.36
CA SER A 88 5.83 1.08 15.53
C SER A 88 5.15 0.25 16.62
N THR A 89 5.22 0.70 17.87
CA THR A 89 4.44 0.17 18.99
C THR A 89 3.38 1.14 19.50
N ASP A 90 3.38 2.38 19.00
CA ASP A 90 2.54 3.49 19.47
C ASP A 90 1.83 4.28 18.35
N LEU A 91 2.05 3.91 17.07
CA LEU A 91 1.53 4.60 15.86
C LEU A 91 2.09 6.00 15.64
N VAL A 92 3.00 6.48 16.46
CA VAL A 92 3.63 7.81 16.39
C VAL A 92 5.10 7.69 15.99
N ASN A 93 5.83 6.81 16.70
CA ASN A 93 7.25 6.60 16.46
C ASN A 93 7.45 5.42 15.52
N TRP A 94 7.82 5.72 14.27
CA TRP A 94 8.01 4.73 13.22
C TRP A 94 9.48 4.54 12.89
N GLN A 95 9.88 3.29 12.76
CA GLN A 95 11.21 2.90 12.31
C GLN A 95 11.11 2.13 11.00
N GLN A 96 11.77 2.61 9.96
CA GLN A 96 11.90 1.83 8.72
C GLN A 96 12.78 0.62 8.96
N ILE A 97 12.26 -0.56 8.62
CA ILE A 97 12.95 -1.84 8.81
C ILE A 97 13.43 -2.46 7.49
N GLY A 98 13.16 -1.82 6.37
CA GLY A 98 13.58 -2.25 5.03
C GLY A 98 12.55 -1.94 3.95
N HIS A 99 12.54 -2.79 2.94
CA HIS A 99 11.59 -2.75 1.83
C HIS A 99 11.05 -4.16 1.57
N VAL A 100 9.81 -4.24 1.13
CA VAL A 100 9.14 -5.50 0.79
C VAL A 100 9.63 -6.04 -0.55
N LEU A 101 9.82 -5.15 -1.53
CA LEU A 101 10.26 -5.46 -2.87
C LEU A 101 11.72 -4.98 -3.05
N ASP A 102 12.67 -5.80 -2.62
CA ASP A 102 14.09 -5.46 -2.57
C ASP A 102 14.94 -6.15 -3.66
N ARG A 103 14.32 -6.95 -4.52
CA ARG A 103 14.98 -7.66 -5.62
C ARG A 103 14.40 -7.26 -6.98
N LYS A 104 15.26 -7.15 -7.98
CA LYS A 104 14.84 -6.84 -9.37
C LYS A 104 13.83 -7.86 -9.92
N SER A 105 13.90 -9.12 -9.47
CA SER A 105 12.94 -10.17 -9.86
C SER A 105 11.52 -9.92 -9.33
N GLN A 106 11.39 -9.15 -8.25
CA GLN A 106 10.08 -8.81 -7.66
C GLN A 106 9.46 -7.56 -8.29
N LEU A 107 10.27 -6.68 -8.85
CA LEU A 107 9.84 -5.35 -9.29
C LEU A 107 10.47 -4.99 -10.64
N PRO A 108 9.85 -5.42 -11.76
CA PRO A 108 10.26 -5.01 -13.09
C PRO A 108 9.77 -3.57 -13.35
N LEU A 109 10.70 -2.61 -13.34
CA LEU A 109 10.43 -1.17 -13.56
C LEU A 109 10.98 -0.67 -14.90
N ALA A 110 11.55 -1.55 -15.73
CA ALA A 110 12.08 -1.16 -17.03
C ALA A 110 10.97 -0.53 -17.89
N GLU A 111 11.29 0.60 -18.52
CA GLU A 111 10.39 1.32 -19.45
C GLU A 111 9.13 1.92 -18.80
N GLN A 112 9.07 2.01 -17.47
CA GLN A 112 7.97 2.66 -16.74
C GLN A 112 8.29 4.12 -16.43
N ASN A 113 7.26 4.96 -16.46
CA ASN A 113 7.35 6.37 -16.06
C ASN A 113 7.43 6.50 -14.53
N VAL A 114 7.90 7.65 -14.05
CA VAL A 114 8.10 7.90 -12.61
C VAL A 114 6.82 7.80 -11.77
N SER A 115 5.66 8.06 -12.39
CA SER A 115 4.33 7.97 -11.74
C SER A 115 3.61 6.65 -12.03
N GLU A 116 4.31 5.66 -12.53
CA GLU A 116 3.85 4.29 -12.71
C GLU A 116 4.48 3.39 -11.63
N GLY A 117 4.41 2.07 -11.79
CA GLY A 117 4.98 1.12 -10.84
C GLY A 117 4.02 0.74 -9.73
N ILE A 118 4.46 0.77 -8.49
CA ILE A 118 3.73 0.20 -7.35
C ILE A 118 2.77 1.19 -6.73
N PHE A 119 1.49 0.86 -6.80
CA PHE A 119 0.38 1.63 -6.22
C PHE A 119 -0.23 0.88 -5.03
N ALA A 120 -0.65 1.63 -4.03
CA ALA A 120 -1.47 1.23 -2.88
C ALA A 120 -1.18 -0.20 -2.36
N PRO A 121 0.03 -0.48 -1.85
CA PRO A 121 0.33 -1.78 -1.27
C PRO A 121 -0.45 -1.96 0.02
N GLN A 122 -1.09 -3.11 0.18
CA GLN A 122 -1.79 -3.46 1.41
C GLN A 122 -1.03 -4.56 2.15
N ILE A 123 -0.78 -4.35 3.46
CA ILE A 123 -0.17 -5.35 4.34
C ILE A 123 -1.20 -5.97 5.28
N THR A 124 -1.21 -7.29 5.36
CA THR A 124 -2.08 -8.02 6.30
C THR A 124 -1.40 -9.26 6.85
N TYR A 125 -1.93 -9.77 7.95
CA TYR A 125 -1.40 -10.95 8.62
C TYR A 125 -2.44 -12.04 8.77
N ASN A 126 -2.18 -13.21 8.18
CA ASN A 126 -3.00 -14.38 8.41
C ASN A 126 -2.54 -15.12 9.68
N LYS A 127 -3.34 -15.00 10.73
CA LYS A 127 -3.06 -15.62 12.05
C LYS A 127 -2.99 -17.15 11.98
N ARG A 128 -3.69 -17.79 11.02
CA ARG A 128 -3.76 -19.26 10.92
C ARG A 128 -2.46 -19.89 10.45
N ASN A 129 -1.80 -19.28 9.48
CA ASN A 129 -0.51 -19.75 8.98
C ASN A 129 0.67 -18.89 9.41
N LYS A 130 0.42 -17.89 10.27
CA LYS A 130 1.44 -16.97 10.82
C LYS A 130 2.27 -16.29 9.73
N THR A 131 1.60 -15.84 8.67
CA THR A 131 2.24 -15.30 7.48
C THR A 131 1.76 -13.88 7.21
N TYR A 132 2.70 -12.98 6.93
CA TYR A 132 2.42 -11.66 6.39
C TYR A 132 2.24 -11.76 4.88
N TYR A 133 1.27 -11.06 4.36
CA TYR A 133 0.97 -10.88 2.94
C TYR A 133 1.06 -9.40 2.62
N MET A 134 1.71 -9.05 1.53
CA MET A 134 1.64 -7.72 0.95
C MET A 134 1.17 -7.86 -0.48
N THR A 135 0.02 -7.26 -0.80
CA THR A 135 -0.54 -7.23 -2.14
C THR A 135 -0.50 -5.82 -2.70
N THR A 136 -0.38 -5.69 -4.00
CA THR A 136 -0.29 -4.41 -4.71
C THR A 136 -0.56 -4.59 -6.19
N MET A 137 -0.60 -3.48 -6.92
CA MET A 137 -0.64 -3.44 -8.38
C MET A 137 0.59 -2.71 -8.92
N ASN A 138 1.22 -3.28 -9.95
CA ASN A 138 2.15 -2.55 -10.80
C ASN A 138 1.36 -1.92 -11.94
N MET A 139 1.07 -0.62 -11.82
CA MET A 139 0.23 0.12 -12.75
C MET A 139 0.79 0.18 -14.17
N GLY A 140 2.12 0.28 -14.32
CA GLY A 140 2.75 0.40 -15.64
C GLY A 140 2.53 -0.81 -16.55
N ILE A 141 2.28 -1.98 -15.96
CA ILE A 141 2.03 -3.23 -16.71
C ILE A 141 0.68 -3.87 -16.38
N GLY A 142 -0.13 -3.23 -15.52
CA GLY A 142 -1.44 -3.75 -15.16
C GLY A 142 -1.41 -5.07 -14.37
N ASP A 143 -0.35 -5.33 -13.63
CA ASP A 143 -0.12 -6.60 -12.94
C ASP A 143 -0.47 -6.51 -11.46
N VAL A 144 -1.42 -7.32 -11.01
CA VAL A 144 -1.79 -7.47 -9.61
C VAL A 144 -1.11 -8.71 -9.05
N PHE A 145 -0.35 -8.53 -7.98
CA PHE A 145 0.40 -9.62 -7.35
C PHE A 145 0.47 -9.44 -5.84
N TYR A 146 0.95 -10.47 -5.17
CA TYR A 146 1.34 -10.38 -3.77
C TYR A 146 2.64 -11.13 -3.50
N VAL A 147 3.26 -10.77 -2.39
CA VAL A 147 4.40 -11.47 -1.81
C VAL A 147 4.08 -11.82 -0.36
N LYS A 148 4.72 -12.86 0.18
CA LYS A 148 4.45 -13.32 1.54
C LYS A 148 5.74 -13.67 2.29
N THR A 149 5.70 -13.55 3.62
CA THR A 149 6.82 -13.92 4.50
C THR A 149 6.33 -14.26 5.91
N HIS A 150 7.13 -15.03 6.65
CA HIS A 150 6.95 -15.21 8.10
C HIS A 150 7.70 -14.15 8.93
N LYS A 151 8.62 -13.39 8.30
CA LYS A 151 9.47 -12.39 8.96
C LYS A 151 9.51 -11.12 8.12
N PRO A 152 8.73 -10.07 8.48
CA PRO A 152 8.59 -8.88 7.64
C PRO A 152 9.89 -8.07 7.48
N THR A 153 10.91 -8.31 8.31
CA THR A 153 12.22 -7.68 8.19
C THR A 153 13.06 -8.21 7.03
N LYS A 154 12.67 -9.34 6.42
CA LYS A 154 13.40 -9.97 5.30
C LYS A 154 12.67 -11.18 4.72
N GLY A 155 13.15 -11.65 3.57
CA GLY A 155 12.75 -12.95 3.02
C GLY A 155 11.32 -12.96 2.49
N TRP A 156 10.87 -11.86 1.91
CA TRP A 156 9.65 -11.81 1.13
C TRP A 156 9.79 -12.73 -0.10
N SER A 157 8.74 -13.47 -0.42
CA SER A 157 8.71 -14.39 -1.56
C SER A 157 8.92 -13.67 -2.89
N ASP A 158 9.11 -14.42 -3.96
CA ASP A 158 8.89 -13.91 -5.30
C ASP A 158 7.40 -13.62 -5.51
N PRO A 159 7.05 -12.75 -6.47
CA PRO A 159 5.66 -12.38 -6.73
C PRO A 159 4.80 -13.58 -7.09
N ILE A 160 3.59 -13.61 -6.52
CA ILE A 160 2.54 -14.54 -6.91
C ILE A 160 1.47 -13.71 -7.63
N HIS A 161 1.41 -13.85 -8.95
CA HIS A 161 0.54 -13.06 -9.81
C HIS A 161 -0.90 -13.52 -9.70
N LEU A 162 -1.82 -12.57 -9.56
CA LEU A 162 -3.24 -12.82 -9.42
C LEU A 162 -3.93 -12.69 -10.79
N LYS A 163 -4.74 -13.68 -11.13
CA LYS A 163 -5.53 -13.67 -12.38
C LYS A 163 -6.78 -12.77 -12.28
N LYS A 164 -7.10 -12.33 -11.08
CA LYS A 164 -8.20 -11.42 -10.74
C LYS A 164 -7.71 -10.43 -9.71
N GLY A 165 -8.32 -9.29 -9.69
CA GLY A 165 -7.99 -8.14 -8.88
C GLY A 165 -8.29 -6.88 -9.66
N GLY A 166 -7.91 -5.76 -9.11
CA GLY A 166 -8.06 -4.44 -9.70
C GLY A 166 -7.14 -3.47 -8.99
N MET A 167 -7.47 -2.19 -9.07
CA MET A 167 -6.73 -1.18 -8.35
C MET A 167 -6.94 -1.35 -6.84
N ASP A 168 -5.94 -0.99 -6.05
CA ASP A 168 -5.97 -0.96 -4.58
C ASP A 168 -6.43 -2.30 -3.98
N THR A 169 -5.81 -3.36 -4.44
CA THR A 169 -6.15 -4.72 -4.02
C THR A 169 -5.73 -4.97 -2.58
N SER A 170 -6.65 -5.47 -1.75
CA SER A 170 -6.40 -5.85 -0.36
C SER A 170 -6.83 -7.28 -0.05
N PHE A 171 -6.13 -7.92 0.91
CA PHE A 171 -6.55 -9.20 1.47
C PHE A 171 -7.29 -8.99 2.80
N PHE A 172 -8.32 -9.78 2.99
CA PHE A 172 -8.99 -9.94 4.27
C PHE A 172 -9.03 -11.41 4.68
N PHE A 173 -8.43 -11.73 5.84
CA PHE A 173 -8.43 -13.06 6.45
C PHE A 173 -9.40 -13.07 7.63
N ASP A 174 -10.55 -13.72 7.46
CA ASP A 174 -11.59 -13.75 8.48
C ASP A 174 -11.29 -14.77 9.58
N ASN A 175 -11.94 -14.58 10.73
CA ASN A 175 -11.81 -15.43 11.90
C ASN A 175 -12.32 -16.86 11.68
N ASP A 176 -13.25 -17.07 10.75
CA ASP A 176 -13.77 -18.40 10.36
C ASP A 176 -12.78 -19.18 9.49
N GLY A 177 -11.71 -18.54 9.02
CA GLY A 177 -10.65 -19.13 8.20
C GLY A 177 -10.83 -18.97 6.71
N LYS A 178 -11.88 -18.31 6.27
CA LYS A 178 -12.02 -17.84 4.91
C LYS A 178 -11.12 -16.64 4.67
N ALA A 179 -10.81 -16.42 3.41
CA ALA A 179 -10.07 -15.25 2.98
C ALA A 179 -10.70 -14.66 1.72
N TYR A 180 -10.49 -13.38 1.56
CA TYR A 180 -11.08 -12.61 0.48
C TYR A 180 -10.05 -11.67 -0.11
N LEU A 181 -10.16 -11.44 -1.42
CA LEU A 181 -9.46 -10.42 -2.18
C LEU A 181 -10.48 -9.32 -2.50
N VAL A 182 -10.20 -8.09 -2.09
CA VAL A 182 -11.09 -6.94 -2.28
C VAL A 182 -10.35 -5.90 -3.10
N TYR A 183 -11.03 -5.23 -4.02
CA TYR A 183 -10.39 -4.29 -4.95
C TYR A 183 -11.40 -3.37 -5.61
N ASN A 184 -10.92 -2.27 -6.16
CA ASN A 184 -11.67 -1.38 -7.01
C ASN A 184 -11.68 -1.89 -8.45
N SER A 185 -12.82 -1.76 -9.12
CA SER A 185 -12.98 -2.06 -10.55
C SER A 185 -14.22 -1.37 -11.12
N SER A 186 -14.38 -1.41 -12.43
CA SER A 186 -15.62 -0.97 -13.07
C SER A 186 -16.81 -1.75 -12.56
N PRO A 187 -17.98 -1.11 -12.34
CA PRO A 187 -19.19 -1.77 -11.85
C PRO A 187 -19.71 -2.80 -12.84
N PHE A 188 -20.52 -3.74 -12.35
CA PHE A 188 -21.21 -4.66 -13.23
C PHE A 188 -22.18 -3.92 -14.15
N GLY A 189 -22.09 -4.21 -15.45
CA GLY A 189 -22.91 -3.56 -16.47
C GLY A 189 -22.40 -2.16 -16.85
N LYS A 190 -23.30 -1.29 -17.28
CA LYS A 190 -22.94 0.05 -17.75
C LYS A 190 -22.78 1.01 -16.58
N GLN A 191 -21.72 1.82 -16.60
CA GLN A 191 -21.57 2.97 -15.70
C GLN A 191 -22.71 3.97 -15.90
N LYS A 192 -23.20 4.55 -14.81
CA LYS A 192 -24.28 5.57 -14.81
C LYS A 192 -23.74 6.97 -15.05
N TYR A 193 -22.49 7.22 -14.66
CA TYR A 193 -21.76 8.48 -14.84
C TYR A 193 -20.27 8.20 -15.01
N ASP A 194 -19.53 9.17 -15.51
CA ASP A 194 -18.08 9.06 -15.67
C ASP A 194 -17.38 9.01 -14.32
N GLY A 195 -16.45 8.05 -14.15
CA GLY A 195 -15.79 7.81 -12.88
C GLY A 195 -16.59 6.97 -11.87
N GLU A 196 -17.76 6.44 -12.22
CA GLU A 196 -18.44 5.45 -11.37
C GLU A 196 -17.59 4.18 -11.31
N MET A 197 -17.15 3.83 -10.10
CA MET A 197 -16.43 2.60 -9.81
C MET A 197 -17.20 1.77 -8.77
N ALA A 198 -16.71 0.57 -8.50
CA ALA A 198 -17.30 -0.32 -7.52
C ALA A 198 -16.21 -1.06 -6.73
N ILE A 199 -16.52 -1.39 -5.50
CA ILE A 199 -15.71 -2.32 -4.72
C ILE A 199 -16.18 -3.75 -4.99
N HIS A 200 -15.26 -4.54 -5.49
CA HIS A 200 -15.46 -5.95 -5.80
C HIS A 200 -14.73 -6.85 -4.80
N MET A 201 -15.22 -8.07 -4.67
CA MET A 201 -14.63 -9.08 -3.81
C MET A 201 -14.67 -10.46 -4.47
N ASN A 202 -13.59 -11.21 -4.31
CA ASN A 202 -13.53 -12.65 -4.62
C ASN A 202 -13.10 -13.41 -3.37
N GLU A 203 -13.56 -14.64 -3.21
CA GLU A 203 -12.98 -15.54 -2.22
C GLU A 203 -11.56 -15.92 -2.62
N PHE A 204 -10.66 -16.00 -1.65
CA PHE A 204 -9.26 -16.36 -1.83
C PHE A 204 -8.93 -17.67 -1.11
N ASP A 205 -8.38 -18.62 -1.84
CA ASP A 205 -7.82 -19.84 -1.26
C ASP A 205 -6.35 -19.60 -0.90
N TRP A 206 -6.09 -19.20 0.34
CA TRP A 206 -4.74 -18.91 0.82
C TRP A 206 -3.84 -20.16 0.99
N LYS A 207 -4.41 -21.39 0.88
CA LYS A 207 -3.63 -22.63 0.89
C LYS A 207 -3.16 -23.01 -0.50
N GLY A 208 -3.99 -22.76 -1.50
CA GLY A 208 -3.70 -23.02 -2.91
C GLY A 208 -3.25 -21.81 -3.69
N ASP A 209 -3.04 -20.66 -3.01
CA ASP A 209 -2.61 -19.39 -3.63
C ASP A 209 -3.48 -19.02 -4.86
N SER A 210 -4.81 -19.13 -4.72
CA SER A 210 -5.72 -18.94 -5.86
C SER A 210 -6.97 -18.14 -5.53
N VAL A 211 -7.40 -17.33 -6.48
CA VAL A 211 -8.63 -16.52 -6.39
C VAL A 211 -9.78 -17.28 -7.03
N LYS A 212 -10.93 -17.38 -6.33
CA LYS A 212 -12.14 -18.03 -6.85
C LYS A 212 -12.76 -17.21 -7.98
N GLN A 213 -13.46 -17.87 -8.89
CA GLN A 213 -13.98 -17.24 -10.11
C GLN A 213 -15.14 -16.27 -9.84
N LYS A 214 -16.00 -16.56 -8.84
CA LYS A 214 -17.16 -15.72 -8.54
C LYS A 214 -16.73 -14.40 -7.93
N THR A 215 -17.14 -13.31 -8.56
CA THR A 215 -16.95 -11.94 -8.09
C THR A 215 -18.26 -11.43 -7.48
N TYR A 216 -18.15 -10.71 -6.38
CA TYR A 216 -19.25 -10.03 -5.70
C TYR A 216 -19.00 -8.52 -5.80
N GLU A 217 -20.01 -7.75 -6.19
CA GLU A 217 -20.00 -6.29 -6.11
C GLU A 217 -20.54 -5.91 -4.73
N LEU A 218 -19.69 -5.31 -3.88
CA LEU A 218 -20.03 -4.99 -2.50
C LEU A 218 -20.69 -3.62 -2.39
N VAL A 219 -20.07 -2.61 -2.96
CA VAL A 219 -20.53 -1.22 -3.01
C VAL A 219 -20.31 -0.68 -4.40
N ARG A 220 -21.29 0.05 -4.93
CA ARG A 220 -21.21 0.67 -6.25
C ARG A 220 -21.38 2.18 -6.13
N GLY A 221 -20.48 2.92 -6.75
CA GLY A 221 -20.53 4.37 -6.87
C GLY A 221 -20.04 5.15 -5.66
N GLY A 222 -20.04 4.57 -4.45
CA GLY A 222 -19.63 5.25 -3.22
C GLY A 222 -20.80 5.65 -2.34
N THR A 223 -20.64 6.75 -1.58
CA THR A 223 -21.63 7.23 -0.62
C THR A 223 -22.61 8.23 -1.23
N HIS A 224 -23.65 8.56 -0.46
CA HIS A 224 -24.61 9.61 -0.83
C HIS A 224 -24.19 11.03 -0.37
N CYS A 225 -22.99 11.18 0.19
CA CYS A 225 -22.49 12.47 0.69
C CYS A 225 -22.30 13.53 -0.39
N ILE A 226 -22.04 13.09 -1.61
CA ILE A 226 -21.93 13.94 -2.79
C ILE A 226 -22.69 13.31 -3.96
N LYS A 227 -23.08 14.13 -4.92
CA LYS A 227 -23.71 13.63 -6.14
C LYS A 227 -22.64 13.02 -7.04
N ASP A 228 -22.95 11.83 -7.59
CA ASP A 228 -22.09 11.12 -8.54
C ASP A 228 -20.63 10.99 -8.04
N PRO A 229 -20.39 10.35 -6.87
CA PRO A 229 -19.05 10.24 -6.30
C PRO A 229 -18.14 9.43 -7.22
N VAL A 230 -16.96 9.95 -7.44
CA VAL A 230 -15.98 9.30 -8.34
C VAL A 230 -15.02 8.45 -7.55
N TRP A 231 -14.62 7.35 -8.17
CA TRP A 231 -13.52 6.48 -7.79
C TRP A 231 -13.58 6.06 -6.32
N ILE A 232 -14.63 5.29 -5.98
CA ILE A 232 -14.54 4.54 -4.73
C ILE A 232 -13.41 3.52 -4.85
N GLU A 233 -12.40 3.62 -3.98
CA GLU A 233 -11.11 2.91 -4.09
C GLU A 233 -10.52 2.59 -2.71
N GLY A 234 -9.31 2.05 -2.60
CA GLY A 234 -8.63 1.76 -1.33
C GLY A 234 -9.40 0.86 -0.37
N PRO A 235 -10.07 -0.23 -0.79
CA PRO A 235 -10.96 -0.96 0.11
C PRO A 235 -10.21 -1.78 1.16
N HIS A 236 -10.60 -1.64 2.44
CA HIS A 236 -10.14 -2.47 3.54
C HIS A 236 -11.32 -3.07 4.31
N LEU A 237 -11.31 -4.38 4.52
CA LEU A 237 -12.32 -5.09 5.30
C LEU A 237 -11.84 -5.40 6.71
N TYR A 238 -12.74 -5.21 7.67
CA TYR A 238 -12.54 -5.55 9.08
C TYR A 238 -13.74 -6.34 9.60
N HIS A 239 -13.51 -7.27 10.54
CA HIS A 239 -14.56 -7.99 11.25
C HIS A 239 -14.47 -7.69 12.74
N ILE A 240 -15.39 -6.88 13.25
CA ILE A 240 -15.41 -6.40 14.64
C ILE A 240 -16.75 -6.76 15.29
N GLY A 241 -16.71 -7.63 16.27
CA GLY A 241 -17.91 -8.12 16.93
C GLY A 241 -18.81 -8.90 15.97
N LYS A 242 -20.02 -8.39 15.73
CA LYS A 242 -21.01 -9.01 14.83
C LYS A 242 -21.10 -8.36 13.46
N TYR A 243 -20.25 -7.38 13.18
CA TYR A 243 -20.27 -6.62 11.94
C TYR A 243 -18.97 -6.72 11.18
N TYR A 244 -19.11 -6.75 9.88
CA TYR A 244 -18.06 -6.41 8.92
C TYR A 244 -18.11 -4.90 8.66
N TYR A 245 -16.95 -4.30 8.53
CA TYR A 245 -16.75 -2.90 8.15
C TYR A 245 -15.93 -2.87 6.88
N LEU A 246 -16.36 -2.04 5.94
CA LEU A 246 -15.61 -1.73 4.72
C LEU A 246 -15.24 -0.25 4.81
N MET A 247 -13.95 0.03 4.86
CA MET A 247 -13.40 1.36 4.68
C MET A 247 -12.95 1.52 3.24
N ALA A 248 -13.13 2.71 2.68
CA ALA A 248 -12.75 3.02 1.31
C ALA A 248 -12.54 4.52 1.14
N ALA A 249 -11.66 4.89 0.19
CA ALA A 249 -11.53 6.26 -0.26
C ALA A 249 -12.58 6.58 -1.33
N GLU A 250 -12.99 7.83 -1.45
CA GLU A 250 -13.78 8.36 -2.57
C GLU A 250 -13.44 9.82 -2.89
N GLY A 251 -13.88 10.32 -4.03
CA GLY A 251 -13.71 11.71 -4.44
C GLY A 251 -12.49 11.95 -5.31
N GLY A 252 -11.73 10.91 -5.62
CA GLY A 252 -10.50 10.95 -6.40
C GLY A 252 -9.37 11.69 -5.68
N THR A 253 -8.14 11.57 -6.17
CA THR A 253 -6.94 12.21 -5.58
C THR A 253 -6.95 13.72 -5.84
N SER A 254 -7.89 14.41 -5.19
CA SER A 254 -8.12 15.86 -5.32
C SER A 254 -8.70 16.45 -4.04
N THR A 255 -9.20 17.68 -4.09
CA THR A 255 -9.79 18.38 -2.94
C THR A 255 -11.04 17.70 -2.35
N ASN A 256 -11.69 16.83 -3.11
CA ASN A 256 -12.86 16.08 -2.65
C ASN A 256 -12.51 14.72 -2.02
N HIS A 257 -11.24 14.35 -1.99
CA HIS A 257 -10.78 13.09 -1.43
C HIS A 257 -11.24 12.89 0.00
N SER A 258 -11.70 11.69 0.31
CA SER A 258 -12.37 11.40 1.57
C SER A 258 -12.25 9.94 1.93
N GLU A 259 -12.19 9.65 3.22
CA GLU A 259 -12.37 8.31 3.75
C GLU A 259 -13.83 8.09 4.14
N VAL A 260 -14.40 6.98 3.70
CA VAL A 260 -15.78 6.58 3.97
C VAL A 260 -15.87 5.18 4.54
N ILE A 261 -16.93 4.89 5.26
CA ILE A 261 -17.12 3.61 5.93
C ILE A 261 -18.53 3.06 5.73
N PHE A 262 -18.61 1.76 5.53
CA PHE A 262 -19.83 0.96 5.44
C PHE A 262 -19.78 -0.18 6.45
N ARG A 263 -20.93 -0.71 6.83
CA ARG A 263 -21.01 -1.91 7.66
C ARG A 263 -22.02 -2.91 7.13
N SER A 264 -21.82 -4.18 7.48
CA SER A 264 -22.77 -5.26 7.19
C SER A 264 -22.70 -6.37 8.26
N LYS A 265 -23.76 -7.16 8.39
CA LYS A 265 -23.74 -8.41 9.18
C LYS A 265 -23.15 -9.59 8.41
N SER A 266 -22.95 -9.44 7.12
CA SER A 266 -22.38 -10.46 6.23
C SER A 266 -21.30 -9.84 5.36
N VAL A 267 -20.20 -10.54 5.14
CA VAL A 267 -19.13 -10.09 4.26
C VAL A 267 -19.62 -9.84 2.81
N TYR A 268 -20.69 -10.47 2.42
CA TYR A 268 -21.32 -10.33 1.11
C TYR A 268 -22.35 -9.18 1.03
N GLY A 269 -22.58 -8.48 2.13
CA GLY A 269 -23.61 -7.43 2.22
C GLY A 269 -24.98 -7.96 2.67
N PRO A 270 -26.05 -7.15 2.60
CA PRO A 270 -26.02 -5.77 2.11
C PRO A 270 -25.18 -4.85 3.02
N TRP A 271 -24.54 -3.88 2.40
CA TRP A 271 -23.70 -2.89 3.09
C TRP A 271 -24.51 -1.63 3.39
N GLU A 272 -24.46 -1.20 4.64
CA GLU A 272 -25.10 0.01 5.13
C GLU A 272 -24.04 1.12 5.19
N GLU A 273 -24.32 2.23 4.55
CA GLU A 273 -23.52 3.46 4.64
C GLU A 273 -23.62 4.05 6.05
N PHE A 274 -22.52 4.61 6.57
CA PHE A 274 -22.54 5.36 7.82
C PHE A 274 -23.10 6.78 7.58
N GLU A 275 -24.10 7.19 8.36
CA GLU A 275 -24.74 8.50 8.23
C GLU A 275 -23.77 9.68 8.44
N GLY A 276 -22.68 9.46 9.17
CA GLY A 276 -21.63 10.46 9.44
C GLY A 276 -20.48 10.44 8.41
N ASN A 277 -20.64 9.78 7.26
CA ASN A 277 -19.64 9.87 6.19
C ASN A 277 -19.57 11.31 5.62
N PRO A 278 -18.38 11.71 5.13
CA PRO A 278 -17.10 11.03 5.22
C PRO A 278 -16.51 11.14 6.62
N ILE A 279 -15.79 10.10 7.06
CA ILE A 279 -15.15 10.11 8.38
C ILE A 279 -13.87 10.95 8.43
N ILE A 280 -13.21 11.14 7.29
CA ILE A 280 -12.06 12.04 7.12
C ILE A 280 -12.21 12.74 5.77
N THR A 281 -12.07 14.06 5.76
CA THR A 281 -12.02 14.86 4.53
C THR A 281 -11.50 16.27 4.83
N GLN A 282 -10.97 16.94 3.81
CA GLN A 282 -10.68 18.39 3.82
C GLN A 282 -11.51 19.15 2.79
N ARG A 283 -12.55 18.53 2.19
CA ARG A 283 -13.36 19.13 1.11
C ARG A 283 -13.99 20.46 1.49
N ASP A 284 -14.29 20.64 2.78
CA ASP A 284 -14.95 21.84 3.31
C ASP A 284 -13.99 22.97 3.68
N LEU A 285 -12.67 22.73 3.57
CA LEU A 285 -11.68 23.79 3.79
C LEU A 285 -11.59 24.70 2.58
N THR A 286 -11.44 26.01 2.84
CA THR A 286 -11.18 26.99 1.76
C THR A 286 -9.76 26.81 1.25
N ASP A 287 -9.51 27.17 -0.02
CA ASP A 287 -8.17 27.07 -0.62
C ASP A 287 -7.11 27.85 0.16
N ALA A 288 -7.50 29.01 0.75
CA ALA A 288 -6.62 29.82 1.58
C ALA A 288 -6.20 29.16 2.90
N SER A 289 -6.96 28.18 3.39
CA SER A 289 -6.67 27.43 4.62
C SER A 289 -5.94 26.11 4.39
N ARG A 290 -5.65 25.75 3.13
CA ARG A 290 -4.99 24.50 2.76
C ARG A 290 -3.51 24.72 2.58
N GLU A 291 -2.68 24.12 3.40
CA GLU A 291 -1.24 23.97 3.10
C GLU A 291 -1.02 22.94 2.00
N ASN A 292 -1.84 21.86 2.01
CA ASN A 292 -1.85 20.83 1.00
C ASN A 292 -3.27 20.63 0.50
N PRO A 293 -3.51 20.62 -0.82
CA PRO A 293 -4.86 20.56 -1.38
C PRO A 293 -5.55 19.19 -1.23
N VAL A 294 -4.79 18.16 -0.95
CA VAL A 294 -5.30 16.78 -0.93
C VAL A 294 -5.07 16.15 0.44
N ILE A 295 -6.08 15.53 0.99
CA ILE A 295 -5.89 14.49 2.00
C ILE A 295 -5.57 13.21 1.26
N CYS A 296 -4.53 12.53 1.67
CA CYS A 296 -4.28 11.16 1.28
C CYS A 296 -4.90 10.25 2.33
N THR A 297 -6.02 9.66 1.98
CA THR A 297 -6.56 8.49 2.65
C THR A 297 -6.22 7.28 1.79
N GLY A 298 -6.00 6.18 2.42
CA GLY A 298 -5.48 5.04 1.81
C GLY A 298 -6.01 4.07 1.00
#